data_44709ae267869d46089bef99468e5b93
#
_entry.id   44709ae267869d46089bef99468e5b93
#
_cell.length_a   1.000
_cell.length_b   1.000
_cell.length_c   1.000
_cell.angle_alpha   90.00
_cell.angle_beta   90.00
_cell.angle_gamma   90.00
#
_symmetry.space_group_name_H-M   'P 1'
#
loop_
_entity.id
_entity.type
_entity.pdbx_description
1 polymer ?
#
loop_
_entity_poly.entity_id
_entity_poly.type
_entity_poly.pdbx_seq_one_letter_code
_entity_poly.pdbx_strand_id
1 'polypeptide(L)'
;MNKAQKRLLTNLAGTVITIIAFIFGFGNFKDYVNKSEAIRAFKQLGQEVLKYRKETGQLPSEAMIANLKEQLEGSARVGNIVYRAQYISIDSPPDTIVAYSKKDYNWLIRSGFVVLSLDGRVLYLTPKKFNDLLAKQQTAIEVE
;
A
#
# COMPACT_ATOMS: atom_id res chain seq x y z
N MET A 1 2.45 -31.74 -42.87
CA MET A 1 1.64 -31.85 -41.64
C MET A 1 0.22 -32.29 -42.00
N ASN A 2 -0.22 -33.40 -41.46
CA ASN A 2 -1.56 -33.94 -41.74
C ASN A 2 -2.64 -33.22 -40.89
N LYS A 3 -3.94 -33.47 -41.21
CA LYS A 3 -5.07 -32.82 -40.51
C LYS A 3 -5.08 -33.08 -38.98
N ALA A 4 -4.64 -34.29 -38.56
CA ALA A 4 -4.57 -34.66 -37.14
C ALA A 4 -3.48 -33.86 -36.39
N GLN A 5 -2.31 -33.73 -37.01
CA GLN A 5 -1.22 -32.91 -36.45
C GLN A 5 -1.58 -31.45 -36.34
N LYS A 6 -2.28 -30.86 -37.33
CA LYS A 6 -2.78 -29.49 -37.25
C LYS A 6 -3.74 -29.28 -36.07
N ARG A 7 -4.72 -30.23 -35.91
CA ARG A 7 -5.65 -30.16 -34.78
C ARG A 7 -4.95 -30.26 -33.42
N LEU A 8 -3.99 -31.20 -33.31
CA LEU A 8 -3.21 -31.35 -32.07
C LEU A 8 -2.46 -30.05 -31.73
N LEU A 9 -1.78 -29.48 -32.72
CA LEU A 9 -1.03 -28.22 -32.53
C LEU A 9 -1.95 -27.05 -32.13
N THR A 10 -3.11 -26.91 -32.78
CA THR A 10 -4.07 -25.88 -32.44
C THR A 10 -4.62 -26.03 -31.02
N ASN A 11 -4.97 -27.27 -30.63
CA ASN A 11 -5.45 -27.52 -29.26
C ASN A 11 -4.36 -27.26 -28.21
N LEU A 12 -3.11 -27.67 -28.49
CA LEU A 12 -1.99 -27.41 -27.60
C LEU A 12 -1.75 -25.89 -27.45
N ALA A 13 -1.72 -25.17 -28.56
CA ALA A 13 -1.57 -23.71 -28.55
C ALA A 13 -2.70 -23.03 -27.76
N GLY A 14 -3.97 -23.43 -27.99
CA GLY A 14 -5.12 -22.94 -27.26
C GLY A 14 -5.00 -23.19 -25.75
N THR A 15 -4.60 -24.40 -25.36
CA THR A 15 -4.40 -24.75 -23.94
C THR A 15 -3.30 -23.89 -23.31
N VAL A 16 -2.17 -23.72 -23.97
CA VAL A 16 -1.06 -22.90 -23.47
C VAL A 16 -1.49 -21.44 -23.31
N ILE A 17 -2.19 -20.88 -24.29
CA ILE A 17 -2.70 -19.49 -24.22
C ILE A 17 -3.68 -19.34 -23.05
N THR A 18 -4.57 -20.32 -22.85
CA THR A 18 -5.54 -20.29 -21.73
C THR A 18 -4.83 -20.32 -20.38
N ILE A 19 -3.83 -21.18 -20.21
CA ILE A 19 -3.03 -21.27 -18.98
C ILE A 19 -2.31 -19.95 -18.71
N ILE A 20 -1.67 -19.37 -19.73
CA ILE A 20 -1.00 -18.07 -19.61
C ILE A 20 -1.98 -16.98 -19.19
N ALA A 21 -3.14 -16.88 -19.86
CA ALA A 21 -4.17 -15.91 -19.54
C ALA A 21 -4.69 -16.07 -18.10
N PHE A 22 -4.85 -17.30 -17.63
CA PHE A 22 -5.28 -17.60 -16.26
C PHE A 22 -4.24 -17.17 -15.23
N ILE A 23 -2.95 -17.50 -15.46
CA ILE A 23 -1.85 -17.10 -14.56
C ILE A 23 -1.76 -15.57 -14.46
N PHE A 24 -1.80 -14.87 -15.61
CA PHE A 24 -1.77 -13.42 -15.64
C PHE A 24 -2.99 -12.79 -14.96
N GLY A 25 -4.19 -13.33 -15.22
CA GLY A 25 -5.42 -12.85 -14.61
C GLY A 25 -5.41 -13.00 -13.09
N PHE A 26 -4.98 -14.17 -12.61
CA PHE A 26 -4.92 -14.46 -11.18
C PHE A 26 -3.87 -13.61 -10.43
N GLY A 27 -2.69 -13.44 -11.02
CA GLY A 27 -1.63 -12.60 -10.45
C GLY A 27 -2.07 -11.14 -10.30
N ASN A 28 -2.68 -10.57 -11.34
CA ASN A 28 -3.20 -9.20 -11.29
C ASN A 28 -4.34 -9.04 -10.28
N PHE A 29 -5.24 -10.02 -10.19
CA PHE A 29 -6.33 -10.00 -9.21
C PHE A 29 -5.80 -10.02 -7.78
N LYS A 30 -4.81 -10.89 -7.49
CA LYS A 30 -4.16 -10.94 -6.18
C LYS A 30 -3.53 -9.60 -5.79
N ASP A 31 -2.78 -8.97 -6.70
CA ASP A 31 -2.14 -7.68 -6.45
C ASP A 31 -3.17 -6.57 -6.26
N TYR A 32 -4.27 -6.58 -7.01
CA TYR A 32 -5.38 -5.65 -6.85
C TYR A 32 -6.04 -5.77 -5.47
N VAL A 33 -6.33 -6.99 -5.01
CA VAL A 33 -6.89 -7.25 -3.68
C VAL A 33 -5.92 -6.78 -2.60
N ASN A 34 -4.63 -7.13 -2.70
CA ASN A 34 -3.61 -6.73 -1.75
C ASN A 34 -3.51 -5.19 -1.62
N LYS A 35 -3.54 -4.49 -2.74
CA LYS A 35 -3.54 -3.02 -2.76
C LYS A 35 -4.80 -2.44 -2.10
N SER A 36 -5.97 -2.97 -2.44
CA SER A 36 -7.25 -2.52 -1.89
C SER A 36 -7.33 -2.72 -0.38
N GLU A 37 -6.91 -3.90 0.10
CA GLU A 37 -6.88 -4.21 1.54
C GLU A 37 -5.88 -3.33 2.30
N ALA A 38 -4.70 -3.07 1.73
CA ALA A 38 -3.73 -2.18 2.35
C ALA A 38 -4.28 -0.74 2.47
N ILE A 39 -4.95 -0.23 1.45
CA ILE A 39 -5.59 1.10 1.50
C ILE A 39 -6.71 1.12 2.54
N ARG A 40 -7.53 0.05 2.63
CA ARG A 40 -8.60 -0.06 3.62
C ARG A 40 -8.04 -0.05 5.04
N ALA A 41 -7.01 -0.84 5.31
CA ALA A 41 -6.34 -0.87 6.62
C ALA A 41 -5.75 0.51 6.99
N PHE A 42 -5.13 1.22 6.05
CA PHE A 42 -4.65 2.58 6.30
C PHE A 42 -5.78 3.58 6.56
N LYS A 43 -6.96 3.41 5.94
CA LYS A 43 -8.14 4.24 6.26
C LYS A 43 -8.63 4.00 7.69
N GLN A 44 -8.67 2.73 8.14
CA GLN A 44 -9.01 2.41 9.53
C GLN A 44 -7.97 2.99 10.49
N LEU A 45 -6.67 2.83 10.21
CA LEU A 45 -5.59 3.43 10.98
C LEU A 45 -5.76 4.96 11.07
N GLY A 46 -6.04 5.61 9.95
CA GLY A 46 -6.27 7.05 9.88
C GLY A 46 -7.44 7.52 10.75
N GLN A 47 -8.53 6.76 10.79
CA GLN A 47 -9.67 7.05 11.66
C GLN A 47 -9.29 6.99 13.15
N GLU A 48 -8.53 5.95 13.56
CA GLU A 48 -8.04 5.83 14.93
C GLU A 48 -7.05 6.93 15.31
N VAL A 49 -6.14 7.29 14.42
CA VAL A 49 -5.20 8.40 14.62
C VAL A 49 -5.93 9.72 14.79
N LEU A 50 -6.93 10.01 13.94
CA LEU A 50 -7.73 11.23 14.04
C LEU A 50 -8.57 11.27 15.33
N LYS A 51 -9.16 10.15 15.71
CA LYS A 51 -9.92 10.01 16.96
C LYS A 51 -9.03 10.30 18.16
N TYR A 52 -7.89 9.64 18.25
CA TYR A 52 -6.91 9.84 19.33
C TYR A 52 -6.44 11.31 19.40
N ARG A 53 -6.11 11.90 18.25
CA ARG A 53 -5.71 13.30 18.17
C ARG A 53 -6.81 14.25 18.67
N LYS A 54 -8.07 13.97 18.34
CA LYS A 54 -9.21 14.76 18.79
C LYS A 54 -9.43 14.67 20.32
N GLU A 55 -9.20 13.48 20.88
CA GLU A 55 -9.41 13.21 22.30
C GLU A 55 -8.27 13.72 23.18
N THR A 56 -7.03 13.61 22.72
CA THR A 56 -5.83 13.89 23.52
C THR A 56 -5.08 15.16 23.13
N GLY A 57 -5.33 15.69 21.94
CA GLY A 57 -4.56 16.78 21.36
C GLY A 57 -3.14 16.36 20.91
N GLN A 58 -2.85 15.06 20.83
CA GLN A 58 -1.54 14.52 20.49
C GLN A 58 -1.64 13.45 19.40
N LEU A 59 -0.52 13.11 18.78
CA LEU A 59 -0.43 11.95 17.92
C LEU A 59 -0.20 10.69 18.76
N PRO A 60 -0.75 9.52 18.34
CA PRO A 60 -0.49 8.25 19.01
C PRO A 60 1.01 7.94 19.10
N SER A 61 1.43 7.20 20.13
CA SER A 61 2.79 6.67 20.21
C SER A 61 3.03 5.55 19.19
N GLU A 62 4.30 5.27 18.88
CA GLU A 62 4.67 4.17 17.98
C GLU A 62 4.18 2.82 18.50
N ALA A 63 4.26 2.57 19.82
CA ALA A 63 3.72 1.36 20.44
C ALA A 63 2.21 1.21 20.25
N MET A 64 1.47 2.32 20.33
CA MET A 64 0.03 2.31 20.06
C MET A 64 -0.28 1.99 18.59
N ILE A 65 0.48 2.54 17.66
CA ILE A 65 0.34 2.23 16.23
C ILE A 65 0.65 0.75 15.95
N ALA A 66 1.67 0.18 16.59
CA ALA A 66 2.00 -1.25 16.48
C ALA A 66 0.83 -2.13 16.94
N ASN A 67 0.23 -1.82 18.10
CA ASN A 67 -0.93 -2.53 18.62
C ASN A 67 -2.16 -2.37 17.73
N LEU A 68 -2.44 -1.17 17.24
CA LEU A 68 -3.53 -0.91 16.31
C LEU A 68 -3.35 -1.70 15.01
N LYS A 69 -2.13 -1.76 14.48
CA LYS A 69 -1.82 -2.53 13.26
C LYS A 69 -2.26 -3.99 13.38
N GLU A 70 -2.02 -4.64 14.53
CA GLU A 70 -2.40 -6.03 14.75
C GLU A 70 -3.92 -6.25 14.72
N GLN A 71 -4.70 -5.23 15.06
CA GLN A 71 -6.16 -5.26 15.11
C GLN A 71 -6.84 -4.87 13.79
N LEU A 72 -6.08 -4.31 12.83
CA LEU A 72 -6.64 -3.88 11.56
C LEU A 72 -7.06 -5.07 10.69
N GLU A 73 -8.22 -4.97 10.07
CA GLU A 73 -8.61 -5.89 9.00
C GLU A 73 -7.61 -5.78 7.84
N GLY A 74 -7.08 -6.92 7.40
CA GLY A 74 -6.07 -6.94 6.32
C GLY A 74 -4.67 -6.54 6.78
N SER A 75 -4.38 -6.52 8.08
CA SER A 75 -3.07 -6.16 8.64
C SER A 75 -1.89 -6.91 8.00
N ALA A 76 -2.08 -8.19 7.68
CA ALA A 76 -1.09 -9.01 6.95
C ALA A 76 -0.73 -8.45 5.56
N ARG A 77 -1.61 -7.64 4.96
CA ARG A 77 -1.40 -7.01 3.64
C ARG A 77 -0.76 -5.63 3.74
N VAL A 78 -0.75 -5.03 4.93
CA VAL A 78 -0.15 -3.71 5.15
C VAL A 78 1.38 -3.77 5.08
N GLY A 79 1.99 -4.84 5.58
CA GLY A 79 3.44 -4.97 5.68
C GLY A 79 4.03 -4.07 6.75
N ASN A 80 5.25 -3.57 6.54
CA ASN A 80 5.89 -2.67 7.48
C ASN A 80 5.32 -1.26 7.37
N ILE A 81 4.89 -0.69 8.50
CA ILE A 81 4.45 0.70 8.61
C ILE A 81 5.60 1.52 9.16
N VAL A 82 6.01 2.55 8.44
CA VAL A 82 6.90 3.60 8.96
C VAL A 82 6.03 4.72 9.50
N TYR A 83 6.17 5.00 10.79
CA TYR A 83 5.40 6.02 11.50
C TYR A 83 6.31 7.20 11.85
N ARG A 84 5.89 8.42 11.53
CA ARG A 84 6.74 9.61 11.57
C ARG A 84 6.37 10.62 12.67
N ALA A 85 5.51 10.26 13.61
CA ALA A 85 5.02 11.19 14.63
C ALA A 85 6.12 11.89 15.43
N GLN A 86 7.27 11.24 15.63
CA GLN A 86 8.42 11.83 16.33
C GLN A 86 9.11 12.97 15.58
N TYR A 87 8.86 13.08 14.26
CA TYR A 87 9.49 14.09 13.39
C TYR A 87 8.52 15.19 12.98
N ILE A 88 7.24 15.11 13.33
CA ILE A 88 6.20 16.04 12.90
C ILE A 88 5.49 16.68 14.08
N SER A 89 5.09 17.93 13.93
CA SER A 89 4.24 18.64 14.90
C SER A 89 2.76 18.37 14.60
N ILE A 90 1.92 18.45 15.63
CA ILE A 90 0.47 18.40 15.48
C ILE A 90 -0.07 19.57 14.65
N ASP A 91 0.64 20.69 14.61
CA ASP A 91 0.32 21.88 13.85
C ASP A 91 0.92 21.89 12.44
N SER A 92 1.57 20.78 12.03
CA SER A 92 2.11 20.61 10.68
C SER A 92 1.00 20.71 9.64
N PRO A 93 1.32 21.06 8.37
CA PRO A 93 0.35 21.11 7.28
C PRO A 93 -0.50 19.84 7.18
N PRO A 94 -1.79 19.93 6.78
CA PRO A 94 -2.71 18.79 6.74
C PRO A 94 -2.25 17.63 5.84
N ASP A 95 -1.46 17.92 4.81
CA ASP A 95 -0.91 16.95 3.85
C ASP A 95 0.42 16.33 4.33
N THR A 96 0.88 16.63 5.55
CA THR A 96 2.07 16.03 6.13
C THR A 96 1.89 14.52 6.29
N ILE A 97 2.87 13.76 5.82
CA ILE A 97 2.87 12.30 5.90
C ILE A 97 3.10 11.87 7.35
N VAL A 98 2.11 11.19 7.93
CA VAL A 98 2.16 10.64 9.30
C VAL A 98 2.65 9.20 9.31
N ALA A 99 2.20 8.41 8.35
CA ALA A 99 2.59 7.02 8.22
C ALA A 99 2.61 6.60 6.75
N TYR A 100 3.45 5.62 6.42
CA TYR A 100 3.46 5.03 5.10
C TYR A 100 3.91 3.57 5.12
N SER A 101 3.57 2.83 4.06
CA SER A 101 4.04 1.47 3.83
C SER A 101 4.35 1.28 2.35
N LYS A 102 5.53 0.71 2.08
CA LYS A 102 5.93 0.34 0.72
C LYS A 102 5.15 -0.88 0.26
N LYS A 103 4.73 -0.86 -1.01
CA LYS A 103 4.04 -1.96 -1.68
C LYS A 103 4.76 -2.33 -2.96
N ASP A 104 5.22 -3.56 -3.02
CA ASP A 104 5.86 -4.12 -4.20
C ASP A 104 4.91 -5.14 -4.85
N TYR A 105 4.62 -4.93 -6.12
CA TYR A 105 3.76 -5.78 -6.94
C TYR A 105 4.53 -6.25 -8.17
N ASN A 106 4.23 -7.46 -8.63
CA ASN A 106 5.02 -8.11 -9.68
C ASN A 106 4.36 -8.08 -11.07
N TRP A 107 3.09 -7.66 -11.13
CA TRP A 107 2.28 -7.73 -12.35
C TRP A 107 1.96 -6.32 -12.92
N LEU A 108 0.76 -6.13 -13.47
CA LEU A 108 0.35 -4.87 -14.09
C LEU A 108 0.13 -3.72 -13.08
N ILE A 109 -0.08 -4.05 -11.81
CA ILE A 109 -0.21 -3.04 -10.77
C ILE A 109 1.18 -2.52 -10.42
N ARG A 110 1.34 -1.21 -10.55
CA ARG A 110 2.62 -0.57 -10.24
C ARG A 110 2.87 -0.55 -8.74
N SER A 111 4.09 -0.92 -8.35
CA SER A 111 4.59 -0.75 -6.98
C SER A 111 4.54 0.72 -6.56
N GLY A 112 4.40 0.98 -5.27
CA GLY A 112 4.27 2.33 -4.73
C GLY A 112 4.18 2.33 -3.22
N PHE A 113 3.57 3.38 -2.68
CA PHE A 113 3.40 3.59 -1.25
C PHE A 113 1.96 3.89 -0.91
N VAL A 114 1.44 3.22 0.11
CA VAL A 114 0.22 3.65 0.80
C VAL A 114 0.65 4.67 1.85
N VAL A 115 0.04 5.84 1.85
CA VAL A 115 0.43 6.99 2.65
C VAL A 115 -0.77 7.50 3.43
N LEU A 116 -0.61 7.74 4.73
CA LEU A 116 -1.57 8.41 5.59
C LEU A 116 -1.08 9.82 5.87
N SER A 117 -1.90 10.82 5.57
CA SER A 117 -1.64 12.24 5.89
C SER A 117 -2.21 12.63 7.24
N LEU A 118 -1.75 13.75 7.79
CA LEU A 118 -2.14 14.29 9.10
C LEU A 118 -3.65 14.62 9.19
N ASP A 119 -4.28 14.92 8.06
CA ASP A 119 -5.73 15.12 7.94
C ASP A 119 -6.54 13.82 7.79
N GLY A 120 -5.89 12.67 7.87
CA GLY A 120 -6.52 11.35 7.77
C GLY A 120 -6.75 10.85 6.34
N ARG A 121 -6.34 11.61 5.31
CA ARG A 121 -6.42 11.13 3.92
C ARG A 121 -5.43 10.00 3.67
N VAL A 122 -5.87 9.02 2.91
CA VAL A 122 -5.04 7.90 2.46
C VAL A 122 -4.85 7.97 0.96
N LEU A 123 -3.59 7.98 0.53
CA LEU A 123 -3.19 8.07 -0.87
C LEU A 123 -2.34 6.86 -1.25
N TYR A 124 -2.43 6.46 -2.52
CA TYR A 124 -1.49 5.54 -3.12
C TYR A 124 -0.58 6.31 -4.09
N LEU A 125 0.69 6.41 -3.76
CA LEU A 125 1.66 7.20 -4.51
C LEU A 125 2.66 6.30 -5.23
N THR A 126 3.03 6.69 -6.45
CA THR A 126 4.18 6.08 -7.13
C THR A 126 5.47 6.43 -6.38
N PRO A 127 6.55 5.61 -6.52
CA PRO A 127 7.80 5.87 -5.82
C PRO A 127 8.33 7.29 -6.03
N LYS A 128 8.28 7.80 -7.26
CA LYS A 128 8.73 9.17 -7.58
C LYS A 128 7.93 10.21 -6.80
N LYS A 129 6.58 10.17 -6.89
CA LYS A 129 5.72 11.13 -6.20
C LYS A 129 5.87 11.07 -4.69
N PHE A 130 6.04 9.86 -4.14
CA PHE A 130 6.27 9.66 -2.73
C PHE A 130 7.60 10.29 -2.28
N ASN A 131 8.69 10.00 -2.98
CA ASN A 131 10.00 10.55 -2.65
C ASN A 131 10.03 12.08 -2.77
N ASP A 132 9.43 12.64 -3.81
CA ASP A 132 9.33 14.09 -4.00
C ASP A 132 8.54 14.76 -2.86
N LEU A 133 7.46 14.13 -2.38
CA LEU A 133 6.65 14.63 -1.27
C LEU A 133 7.37 14.48 0.06
N LEU A 134 7.95 13.30 0.33
CA LEU A 134 8.66 13.02 1.56
C LEU A 134 9.88 13.94 1.72
N ALA A 135 10.68 14.14 0.68
CA ALA A 135 11.85 15.01 0.70
C ALA A 135 11.53 16.47 1.07
N LYS A 136 10.32 16.94 0.74
CA LYS A 136 9.85 18.28 1.13
C LYS A 136 9.46 18.38 2.60
N GLN A 137 9.16 17.26 3.24
CA GLN A 137 8.62 17.18 4.59
C GLN A 137 9.60 16.58 5.60
N GLN A 138 10.70 15.98 5.15
CA GLN A 138 11.73 15.43 6.03
C GLN A 138 12.54 16.53 6.69
N THR A 139 12.82 16.33 7.97
CA THR A 139 13.76 17.14 8.73
C THR A 139 15.18 16.56 8.62
N ALA A 140 16.21 17.36 8.89
CA ALA A 140 17.61 16.90 8.89
C ALA A 140 17.84 15.72 9.85
N ILE A 141 17.11 15.67 10.96
CA ILE A 141 17.20 14.60 11.99
C ILE A 141 16.62 13.26 11.48
N GLU A 142 15.67 13.30 10.56
CA GLU A 142 15.03 12.09 10.02
C GLU A 142 15.90 11.39 8.97
N VAL A 143 16.88 12.09 8.40
CA VAL A 143 17.72 11.59 7.29
C VAL A 143 19.01 10.93 7.80
N GLU A 144 19.37 11.13 9.07
CA GLU A 144 20.49 10.43 9.74
C GLU A 144 20.04 9.04 10.21
#